data_8f0fc74c0ed1396cb86ab3791261d49d
#
_entry.id   8f0fc74c0ed1396cb86ab3791261d49d
#
_cell.length_a   1.000
_cell.length_b   1.000
_cell.length_c   1.000
_cell.angle_alpha   90.00
_cell.angle_beta   90.00
_cell.angle_gamma   90.00
#
_symmetry.space_group_name_H-M   'P 1'
#
loop_
_entity.id
_entity.type
_entity.pdbx_description
1 polymer ?
#
loop_
_entity_poly.entity_id
_entity_poly.type
_entity_poly.pdbx_seq_one_letter_code
_entity_poly.pdbx_strand_id
1 'polypeptide(L)'
;MGGHGSSGQMTVELAIALPVLLMVGFISVNAFIFLGDCAAFDIVARDAIRLQADDGPHEAQGCAEACARIEKGLSMEHETVSVTSERTAAGHIRYVARTAFSPPFLKGVRVFGIAVPPLEHEVAFVVSPYRAGVVA
;
A
#
# COMPACT_ATOMS: atom_id res chain seq x y z
N MET A 1 -12.45 58.34 14.23
CA MET A 1 -11.79 58.28 12.93
C MET A 1 -10.92 57.06 12.94
N GLY A 2 -11.19 56.06 12.32
CA GLY A 2 -11.36 55.44 11.10
C GLY A 2 -10.80 54.04 11.25
N GLY A 3 -11.62 53.05 11.63
CA GLY A 3 -11.22 51.63 11.72
C GLY A 3 -11.89 50.80 10.62
N HIS A 4 -11.70 51.14 9.34
CA HIS A 4 -12.37 50.44 8.24
C HIS A 4 -11.40 49.65 7.35
N GLY A 5 -10.12 49.49 7.76
CA GLY A 5 -9.12 48.82 6.93
C GLY A 5 -8.94 47.30 7.14
N SER A 6 -9.42 46.74 8.27
CA SER A 6 -9.05 45.35 8.63
C SER A 6 -9.93 44.24 8.03
N SER A 7 -11.21 44.52 7.77
CA SER A 7 -12.13 43.52 7.24
C SER A 7 -11.88 43.17 5.77
N GLY A 8 -11.45 44.11 4.95
CA GLY A 8 -11.13 43.87 3.54
C GLY A 8 -9.84 43.09 3.35
N GLN A 9 -8.84 43.32 4.21
CA GLN A 9 -7.56 42.61 4.16
C GLN A 9 -7.72 41.12 4.55
N MET A 10 -8.50 40.83 5.58
CA MET A 10 -8.81 39.47 6.01
C MET A 10 -9.50 38.63 4.93
N THR A 11 -10.39 39.28 4.15
CA THR A 11 -11.10 38.60 3.04
C THR A 11 -10.15 38.24 1.89
N VAL A 12 -9.20 39.11 1.57
CA VAL A 12 -8.19 38.85 0.53
C VAL A 12 -7.23 37.77 0.97
N GLU A 13 -6.74 37.78 2.21
CA GLU A 13 -5.90 36.72 2.76
C GLU A 13 -6.60 35.36 2.76
N LEU A 14 -7.86 35.31 3.15
CA LEU A 14 -8.65 34.06 3.12
C LEU A 14 -8.84 33.56 1.68
N ALA A 15 -9.11 34.46 0.74
CA ALA A 15 -9.30 34.08 -0.67
C ALA A 15 -8.04 33.48 -1.29
N ILE A 16 -6.86 33.90 -0.85
CA ILE A 16 -5.58 33.32 -1.30
C ILE A 16 -5.24 32.04 -0.54
N ALA A 17 -5.49 31.99 0.76
CA ALA A 17 -5.16 30.86 1.61
C ALA A 17 -6.06 29.65 1.36
N LEU A 18 -7.34 29.86 1.04
CA LEU A 18 -8.33 28.79 0.87
C LEU A 18 -7.97 27.79 -0.22
N PRO A 19 -7.56 28.16 -1.45
CA PRO A 19 -7.14 27.21 -2.46
C PRO A 19 -5.92 26.39 -2.03
N VAL A 20 -4.97 27.00 -1.34
CA VAL A 20 -3.78 26.32 -0.83
C VAL A 20 -4.16 25.30 0.24
N LEU A 21 -5.02 25.66 1.18
CA LEU A 21 -5.52 24.76 2.22
C LEU A 21 -6.29 23.59 1.62
N LEU A 22 -7.11 23.83 0.60
CA LEU A 22 -7.83 22.76 -0.10
C LEU A 22 -6.86 21.79 -0.81
N MET A 23 -5.80 22.30 -1.46
CA MET A 23 -4.77 21.47 -2.07
C MET A 23 -4.04 20.61 -1.02
N VAL A 24 -3.61 21.22 0.08
CA VAL A 24 -2.93 20.51 1.16
C VAL A 24 -3.85 19.46 1.76
N GLY A 25 -5.11 19.79 2.01
CA GLY A 25 -6.12 18.85 2.51
C GLY A 25 -6.33 17.68 1.56
N PHE A 26 -6.44 17.94 0.26
CA PHE A 26 -6.60 16.90 -0.75
C PHE A 26 -5.39 15.95 -0.80
N ILE A 27 -4.17 16.49 -0.79
CA ILE A 27 -2.94 15.67 -0.76
C ILE A 27 -2.88 14.84 0.52
N SER A 28 -3.20 15.45 1.67
CA SER A 28 -3.16 14.76 2.97
C SER A 28 -4.14 13.60 3.03
N VAL A 29 -5.37 13.79 2.57
CA VAL A 29 -6.38 12.71 2.53
C VAL A 29 -5.91 11.54 1.65
N ASN A 30 -5.39 11.83 0.45
CA ASN A 30 -4.86 10.77 -0.42
C ASN A 30 -3.67 10.03 0.20
N ALA A 31 -2.78 10.76 0.88
CA ALA A 31 -1.65 10.14 1.59
C ALA A 31 -2.12 9.23 2.74
N PHE A 32 -3.12 9.63 3.52
CA PHE A 32 -3.68 8.80 4.58
C PHE A 32 -4.39 7.56 4.05
N ILE A 33 -5.13 7.66 2.96
CA ILE A 33 -5.75 6.51 2.31
C ILE A 33 -4.65 5.53 1.89
N PHE A 34 -3.63 5.98 1.18
CA PHE A 34 -2.51 5.14 0.76
C PHE A 34 -1.81 4.44 1.94
N LEU A 35 -1.51 5.18 3.02
CA LEU A 35 -0.89 4.59 4.21
C LEU A 35 -1.78 3.55 4.89
N GLY A 36 -3.09 3.78 4.91
CA GLY A 36 -4.07 2.82 5.42
C GLY A 36 -4.07 1.53 4.61
N ASP A 37 -4.04 1.64 3.29
CA ASP A 37 -4.02 0.50 2.38
C ASP A 37 -2.71 -0.28 2.48
N CYS A 38 -1.57 0.40 2.60
CA CYS A 38 -0.28 -0.25 2.87
C CYS A 38 -0.31 -1.05 4.18
N ALA A 39 -0.87 -0.47 5.25
CA ALA A 39 -0.96 -1.15 6.55
C ALA A 39 -1.89 -2.37 6.48
N ALA A 40 -3.03 -2.27 5.80
CA ALA A 40 -3.94 -3.39 5.58
C ALA A 40 -3.26 -4.51 4.76
N PHE A 41 -2.56 -4.14 3.70
CA PHE A 41 -1.79 -5.07 2.88
C PHE A 41 -0.73 -5.81 3.70
N ASP A 42 0.04 -5.12 4.53
CA ASP A 42 1.07 -5.72 5.37
C ASP A 42 0.52 -6.79 6.32
N ILE A 43 -0.63 -6.52 6.92
CA ILE A 43 -1.30 -7.48 7.83
C ILE A 43 -1.77 -8.71 7.06
N VAL A 44 -2.50 -8.52 5.97
CA VAL A 44 -3.08 -9.61 5.17
C VAL A 44 -1.98 -10.45 4.50
N ALA A 45 -0.95 -9.80 3.94
CA ALA A 45 0.17 -10.46 3.32
C ALA A 45 0.96 -11.31 4.33
N ARG A 46 1.18 -10.78 5.53
CA ARG A 46 1.86 -11.51 6.60
C ARG A 46 1.09 -12.76 7.01
N ASP A 47 -0.23 -12.65 7.19
CA ASP A 47 -1.06 -13.79 7.57
C ASP A 47 -1.12 -14.84 6.45
N ALA A 48 -1.30 -14.43 5.20
CA ALA A 48 -1.31 -15.33 4.05
C ALA A 48 0.00 -16.11 3.92
N ILE A 49 1.14 -15.44 4.06
CA ILE A 49 2.47 -16.07 3.97
C ILE A 49 2.73 -17.01 5.14
N ARG A 50 2.31 -16.66 6.36
CA ARG A 50 2.45 -17.55 7.53
C ARG A 50 1.67 -18.85 7.36
N LEU A 51 0.43 -18.77 6.92
CA LEU A 51 -0.40 -19.94 6.67
C LEU A 51 0.23 -20.83 5.59
N GLN A 52 0.79 -20.23 4.54
CA GLN A 52 1.44 -20.97 3.47
C GLN A 52 2.75 -21.63 3.91
N ALA A 53 3.50 -20.99 4.80
CA ALA A 53 4.75 -21.55 5.33
C ALA A 53 4.52 -22.83 6.16
N ASP A 54 3.31 -22.99 6.70
CA ASP A 54 2.93 -24.18 7.49
C ASP A 54 2.57 -25.39 6.62
N ASP A 55 2.11 -25.17 5.37
CA ASP A 55 1.58 -26.22 4.49
C ASP A 55 2.65 -27.02 3.70
N GLY A 56 3.94 -26.64 3.75
CA GLY A 56 5.06 -27.42 3.19
C GLY A 56 5.69 -26.89 1.90
N PRO A 57 6.59 -27.62 1.23
CA PRO A 57 7.60 -27.10 0.31
C PRO A 57 7.15 -26.87 -1.15
N HIS A 58 5.89 -26.57 -1.43
CA HIS A 58 5.43 -26.27 -2.80
C HIS A 58 5.52 -24.76 -3.12
N GLU A 59 6.75 -24.28 -3.34
CA GLU A 59 7.06 -22.86 -3.52
C GLU A 59 6.19 -22.14 -4.58
N ALA A 60 5.96 -22.75 -5.74
CA ALA A 60 5.20 -22.12 -6.82
C ALA A 60 3.67 -22.11 -6.55
N GLN A 61 3.11 -23.20 -6.04
CA GLN A 61 1.71 -23.27 -5.65
C GLN A 61 1.43 -22.38 -4.45
N GLY A 62 2.38 -22.33 -3.50
CA GLY A 62 2.29 -21.49 -2.32
C GLY A 62 2.21 -20.01 -2.62
N CYS A 63 2.97 -19.52 -3.60
CA CYS A 63 2.87 -18.11 -4.02
C CYS A 63 1.51 -17.80 -4.65
N ALA A 64 0.96 -18.69 -5.46
CA ALA A 64 -0.34 -18.49 -6.10
C ALA A 64 -1.49 -18.50 -5.07
N GLU A 65 -1.45 -19.41 -4.09
CA GLU A 65 -2.44 -19.47 -3.02
C GLU A 65 -2.35 -18.26 -2.07
N ALA A 66 -1.12 -17.85 -1.73
CA ALA A 66 -0.90 -16.65 -0.94
C ALA A 66 -1.44 -15.40 -1.66
N CYS A 67 -1.18 -15.26 -2.97
CA CYS A 67 -1.71 -14.19 -3.79
C CYS A 67 -3.25 -14.16 -3.77
N ALA A 68 -3.90 -15.30 -4.02
CA ALA A 68 -5.36 -15.40 -4.01
C ALA A 68 -5.97 -15.08 -2.62
N ARG A 69 -5.30 -15.46 -1.54
CA ARG A 69 -5.73 -15.13 -0.17
C ARG A 69 -5.60 -13.63 0.11
N ILE A 70 -4.51 -13.00 -0.34
CA ILE A 70 -4.30 -11.55 -0.19
C ILE A 70 -5.37 -10.80 -0.98
N GLU A 71 -5.60 -11.14 -2.25
CA GLU A 71 -6.64 -10.52 -3.07
C GLU A 71 -8.03 -10.63 -2.43
N LYS A 72 -8.38 -11.80 -1.90
CA LYS A 72 -9.63 -12.02 -1.20
C LYS A 72 -9.75 -11.23 0.11
N GLY A 73 -8.64 -11.08 0.84
CA GLY A 73 -8.61 -10.37 2.12
C GLY A 73 -8.71 -8.86 1.98
N LEU A 74 -8.16 -8.30 0.90
CA LEU A 74 -8.15 -6.86 0.68
C LEU A 74 -9.48 -6.32 0.12
N SER A 75 -10.29 -7.13 -0.53
CA SER A 75 -11.57 -6.73 -1.16
C SER A 75 -11.46 -5.48 -2.05
N MET A 76 -10.29 -5.21 -2.62
CA MET A 76 -9.98 -3.96 -3.32
C MET A 76 -10.05 -4.17 -4.83
N GLU A 77 -10.96 -3.44 -5.48
CA GLU A 77 -11.21 -3.52 -6.93
C GLU A 77 -10.07 -2.92 -7.80
N HIS A 78 -9.02 -2.35 -7.19
CA HIS A 78 -8.09 -1.47 -7.91
C HIS A 78 -6.61 -1.82 -7.70
N GLU A 79 -6.31 -2.94 -7.07
CA GLU A 79 -4.94 -3.34 -6.77
C GLU A 79 -4.52 -4.58 -7.55
N THR A 80 -3.30 -4.55 -8.06
CA THR A 80 -2.64 -5.75 -8.56
C THR A 80 -1.73 -6.28 -7.47
N VAL A 81 -1.91 -7.54 -7.11
CA VAL A 81 -1.09 -8.23 -6.10
C VAL A 81 -0.20 -9.24 -6.80
N SER A 82 1.06 -9.31 -6.39
CA SER A 82 1.99 -10.33 -6.83
C SER A 82 2.80 -10.83 -5.63
N VAL A 83 2.99 -12.14 -5.58
CA VAL A 83 3.82 -12.79 -4.55
C VAL A 83 4.90 -13.60 -5.24
N THR A 84 6.14 -13.36 -4.85
CA THR A 84 7.31 -14.11 -5.33
C THR A 84 8.06 -14.72 -4.15
N SER A 85 8.70 -15.86 -4.38
CA SER A 85 9.55 -16.51 -3.39
C SER A 85 10.97 -16.63 -3.91
N GLU A 86 11.93 -16.37 -3.06
CA GLU A 86 13.36 -16.55 -3.33
C GLU A 86 14.01 -17.35 -2.21
N ARG A 87 14.89 -18.26 -2.58
CA ARG A 87 15.66 -19.02 -1.59
C ARG A 87 16.94 -18.24 -1.25
N THR A 88 17.13 -17.93 0.01
CA THR A 88 18.33 -17.24 0.49
C THR A 88 19.53 -18.22 0.57
N ALA A 89 20.75 -17.68 0.56
CA ALA A 89 21.96 -18.48 0.70
C ALA A 89 22.03 -19.29 2.02
N ALA A 90 21.30 -18.86 3.05
CA ALA A 90 21.17 -19.56 4.32
C ALA A 90 20.09 -20.66 4.32
N GLY A 91 19.44 -20.93 3.17
CA GLY A 91 18.40 -21.96 3.06
C GLY A 91 17.02 -21.52 3.52
N HIS A 92 16.85 -20.25 3.92
CA HIS A 92 15.52 -19.68 4.24
C HIS A 92 14.78 -19.31 2.95
N ILE A 93 13.45 -19.30 3.01
CA ILE A 93 12.60 -18.81 1.93
C ILE A 93 12.20 -17.37 2.24
N ARG A 94 12.54 -16.47 1.32
CA ARG A 94 12.10 -15.08 1.36
C ARG A 94 10.91 -14.92 0.43
N TYR A 95 9.77 -14.57 1.00
CA TYR A 95 8.57 -14.17 0.26
C TYR A 95 8.56 -12.67 0.10
N VAL A 96 8.29 -12.20 -1.10
CA VAL A 96 8.13 -10.79 -1.43
C VAL A 96 6.74 -10.60 -2.00
N ALA A 97 5.89 -9.91 -1.26
CA ALA A 97 4.58 -9.52 -1.71
C ALA A 97 4.61 -8.06 -2.16
N ARG A 98 4.08 -7.79 -3.35
CA ARG A 98 4.00 -6.45 -3.95
C ARG A 98 2.55 -6.15 -4.30
N THR A 99 2.16 -4.92 -4.06
CA THR A 99 0.89 -4.37 -4.54
C THR A 99 1.13 -3.07 -5.28
N ALA A 100 0.32 -2.81 -6.30
CA ALA A 100 0.30 -1.55 -7.03
C ALA A 100 -1.08 -0.92 -6.86
N PHE A 101 -1.13 0.20 -6.15
CA PHE A 101 -2.33 0.93 -5.81
C PHE A 101 -2.50 2.16 -6.69
N SER A 102 -3.68 2.31 -7.28
CA SER A 102 -4.06 3.52 -8.01
C SER A 102 -5.11 4.29 -7.20
N PRO A 103 -4.73 5.42 -6.57
CA PRO A 103 -5.69 6.22 -5.82
C PRO A 103 -6.91 6.57 -6.67
N PRO A 104 -8.14 6.46 -6.16
CA PRO A 104 -9.36 6.64 -6.95
C PRO A 104 -9.43 8.03 -7.61
N PHE A 105 -8.89 9.04 -6.96
CA PHE A 105 -8.86 10.41 -7.48
C PHE A 105 -7.75 10.69 -8.49
N LEU A 106 -6.75 9.80 -8.61
CA LEU A 106 -5.63 9.94 -9.55
C LEU A 106 -5.71 8.95 -10.71
N LYS A 107 -6.70 8.07 -10.73
CA LYS A 107 -6.90 7.10 -11.80
C LYS A 107 -7.20 7.82 -13.13
N GLY A 108 -6.29 7.67 -14.09
CA GLY A 108 -6.42 8.29 -15.42
C GLY A 108 -6.04 9.77 -15.47
N VAL A 109 -5.60 10.36 -14.39
CA VAL A 109 -5.10 11.75 -14.36
C VAL A 109 -3.75 11.80 -15.06
N ARG A 110 -3.61 12.78 -15.95
CA ARG A 110 -2.35 13.10 -16.62
C ARG A 110 -1.88 14.47 -16.16
N VAL A 111 -0.65 14.55 -15.70
CA VAL A 111 0.01 15.80 -15.34
C VAL A 111 0.99 16.12 -16.46
N PHE A 112 0.82 17.24 -17.14
CA PHE A 112 1.61 17.63 -18.31
C PHE A 112 1.70 16.56 -19.41
N GLY A 113 0.61 15.81 -19.62
CA GLY A 113 0.56 14.73 -20.62
C GLY A 113 1.14 13.38 -20.17
N ILE A 114 1.75 13.32 -18.98
CA ILE A 114 2.33 12.10 -18.41
C ILE A 114 1.29 11.47 -17.46
N ALA A 115 1.00 10.19 -17.66
CA ALA A 115 0.12 9.46 -16.75
C ALA A 115 0.78 9.32 -15.38
N VAL A 116 0.01 9.53 -14.32
CA VAL A 116 0.50 9.28 -12.93
C VAL A 116 0.67 7.77 -12.77
N PRO A 117 1.89 7.28 -12.44
CA PRO A 117 2.11 5.87 -12.21
C PRO A 117 1.38 5.41 -10.95
N PRO A 118 0.99 4.12 -10.86
CA PRO A 118 0.47 3.57 -9.63
C PRO A 118 1.53 3.65 -8.52
N LEU A 119 1.07 3.75 -7.28
CA LEU A 119 1.94 3.71 -6.11
C LEU A 119 2.22 2.25 -5.77
N GLU A 120 3.49 1.87 -5.75
CA GLU A 120 3.91 0.51 -5.42
C GLU A 120 4.29 0.41 -3.94
N HIS A 121 3.86 -0.69 -3.32
CA HIS A 121 4.26 -1.06 -1.97
C HIS A 121 4.76 -2.50 -1.96
N GLU A 122 5.90 -2.71 -1.32
CA GLU A 122 6.55 -4.02 -1.23
C GLU A 122 6.79 -4.38 0.23
N VAL A 123 6.49 -5.63 0.57
CA VAL A 123 6.81 -6.19 1.88
C VAL A 123 7.50 -7.53 1.72
N ALA A 124 8.58 -7.76 2.47
CA ALA A 124 9.34 -8.99 2.43
C ALA A 124 9.28 -9.71 3.78
N PHE A 125 9.03 -11.02 3.73
CA PHE A 125 9.03 -11.89 4.90
C PHE A 125 10.01 -13.04 4.67
N VAL A 126 10.83 -13.33 5.68
CA VAL A 126 11.74 -14.48 5.66
C VAL A 126 11.19 -15.56 6.56
N VAL A 127 10.97 -16.73 6.00
CA VAL A 127 10.46 -17.91 6.71
C VAL A 127 11.57 -18.93 6.81
N SER A 128 11.79 -19.46 8.02
CA SER A 128 12.74 -20.54 8.25
C SER A 128 12.13 -21.85 7.80
N PRO A 129 12.85 -22.69 7.03
CA PRO A 129 12.39 -24.01 6.62
C PRO A 129 12.36 -25.00 7.80
N TYR A 130 12.92 -24.62 8.93
CA TYR A 130 12.98 -25.52 10.10
C TYR A 130 11.63 -25.50 10.82
N ARG A 131 10.85 -26.58 10.65
CA ARG A 131 9.74 -26.88 11.56
C ARG A 131 10.33 -27.17 12.93
N ALA A 132 9.93 -26.44 13.94
CA ALA A 132 10.22 -26.78 15.32
C ALA A 132 9.50 -28.11 15.65
N GLY A 133 10.25 -29.24 15.70
CA GLY A 133 9.88 -30.43 16.43
C GLY A 133 8.91 -31.40 15.75
N VAL A 134 9.42 -32.23 14.87
CA VAL A 134 9.10 -33.67 14.97
C VAL A 134 10.42 -34.36 15.29
N VAL A 135 10.69 -34.54 16.58
CA VAL A 135 11.62 -35.56 17.06
C VAL A 135 10.87 -36.87 16.89
N ALA A 136 11.28 -37.63 15.91
CA ALA A 136 10.88 -39.04 15.79
C ALA A 136 11.58 -39.87 16.89
#